data_0128d19ff12b588e98be90ad97299a26
#
_entry.id   0128d19ff12b588e98be90ad97299a26
#
_cell.length_a   1.000
_cell.length_b   1.000
_cell.length_c   1.000
_cell.angle_alpha   90.00
_cell.angle_beta   90.00
_cell.angle_gamma   90.00
#
_symmetry.space_group_name_H-M   'P 1'
#
loop_
_entity.id
_entity.type
_entity.pdbx_description
1 polymer ?
#
loop_
_entity_poly.entity_id
_entity_poly.type
_entity_poly.pdbx_seq_one_letter_code
_entity_poly.pdbx_strand_id
1 'polypeptide(L)'
;MKKNHNKAASLLLTILVMTAFLSIALAASRLSFNELRISRDRSKSVIAYYAAESGVECQMYSDRTLKITCPNTCLDPPANLICYQLNVSGTSPNRSIKSIGSYQDVIRAIELTY
;
A
#
# COMPACT_ATOMS: atom_id res chain seq x y z
N MET A 1 16.47 22.67 -60.37
CA MET A 1 15.99 23.10 -59.02
C MET A 1 14.96 22.16 -58.36
N LYS A 2 14.60 21.01 -58.91
CA LYS A 2 13.66 20.04 -58.31
C LYS A 2 14.23 19.08 -57.22
N LYS A 3 15.55 19.01 -57.03
CA LYS A 3 16.21 18.01 -56.18
C LYS A 3 16.28 18.35 -54.71
N ASN A 4 16.02 19.60 -54.31
CA ASN A 4 16.13 20.02 -52.93
C ASN A 4 14.81 19.89 -52.12
N HIS A 5 13.65 19.89 -52.78
CA HIS A 5 12.36 19.70 -52.09
C HIS A 5 12.20 18.31 -51.46
N ASN A 6 12.74 17.27 -52.10
CA ASN A 6 12.65 15.90 -51.57
C ASN A 6 13.47 15.70 -50.29
N LYS A 7 14.60 16.42 -50.17
CA LYS A 7 15.44 16.36 -48.96
C LYS A 7 14.81 17.06 -47.75
N ALA A 8 14.15 18.19 -47.98
CA ALA A 8 13.45 18.92 -46.93
C ALA A 8 12.22 18.12 -46.45
N ALA A 9 11.45 17.51 -47.36
CA ALA A 9 10.31 16.66 -47.01
C ALA A 9 10.72 15.40 -46.24
N SER A 10 11.82 14.77 -46.59
CA SER A 10 12.36 13.64 -45.86
C SER A 10 12.80 14.01 -44.46
N LEU A 11 13.41 15.16 -44.25
CA LEU A 11 13.85 15.66 -42.96
C LEU A 11 12.66 15.99 -42.03
N LEU A 12 11.60 16.59 -42.56
CA LEU A 12 10.37 16.83 -41.83
C LEU A 12 9.71 15.53 -41.40
N LEU A 13 9.64 14.54 -42.26
CA LEU A 13 9.06 13.24 -41.96
C LEU A 13 9.83 12.51 -40.85
N THR A 14 11.17 12.54 -40.89
CA THR A 14 11.98 11.92 -39.84
C THR A 14 11.78 12.58 -38.48
N ILE A 15 11.72 13.91 -38.42
CA ILE A 15 11.45 14.63 -37.15
C ILE A 15 10.05 14.25 -36.63
N LEU A 16 9.05 14.19 -37.50
CA LEU A 16 7.69 13.85 -37.09
C LEU A 16 7.60 12.42 -36.52
N VAL A 17 8.26 11.45 -37.15
CA VAL A 17 8.32 10.09 -36.68
C VAL A 17 9.06 9.98 -35.35
N MET A 18 10.20 10.65 -35.21
CA MET A 18 10.98 10.67 -33.96
C MET A 18 10.19 11.30 -32.80
N THR A 19 9.47 12.40 -33.03
CA THR A 19 8.64 13.01 -31.98
C THR A 19 7.47 12.11 -31.57
N ALA A 20 6.88 11.39 -32.51
CA ALA A 20 5.83 10.41 -32.20
C ALA A 20 6.37 9.27 -31.32
N PHE A 21 7.51 8.68 -31.65
CA PHE A 21 8.14 7.63 -30.84
C PHE A 21 8.53 8.13 -29.45
N LEU A 22 9.07 9.34 -29.35
CA LEU A 22 9.41 9.93 -28.07
C LEU A 22 8.18 10.12 -27.18
N SER A 23 7.07 10.56 -27.75
CA SER A 23 5.81 10.74 -27.02
C SER A 23 5.27 9.43 -26.46
N ILE A 24 5.32 8.33 -27.24
CA ILE A 24 4.90 7.00 -26.81
C ILE A 24 5.81 6.49 -25.69
N ALA A 25 7.13 6.64 -25.84
CA ALA A 25 8.09 6.21 -24.82
C ALA A 25 7.88 6.93 -23.47
N LEU A 26 7.61 8.24 -23.48
CA LEU A 26 7.33 9.01 -22.28
C LEU A 26 5.99 8.59 -21.63
N ALA A 27 4.97 8.31 -22.42
CA ALA A 27 3.69 7.83 -21.92
C ALA A 27 3.83 6.45 -21.24
N ALA A 28 4.54 5.51 -21.86
CA ALA A 28 4.81 4.18 -21.30
C ALA A 28 5.61 4.25 -19.99
N SER A 29 6.59 5.15 -19.92
CA SER A 29 7.40 5.36 -18.71
C SER A 29 6.54 5.79 -17.51
N ARG A 30 5.58 6.69 -17.71
CA ARG A 30 4.68 7.16 -16.63
C ARG A 30 3.82 6.03 -16.07
N LEU A 31 3.32 5.13 -16.92
CA LEU A 31 2.56 3.96 -16.48
C LEU A 31 3.38 3.05 -15.58
N SER A 32 4.62 2.75 -15.95
CA SER A 32 5.51 1.89 -15.17
C SER A 32 5.80 2.46 -13.78
N PHE A 33 6.00 3.76 -13.65
CA PHE A 33 6.19 4.40 -12.33
C PHE A 33 4.96 4.31 -11.44
N ASN A 34 3.75 4.45 -12.00
CA ASN A 34 2.51 4.30 -11.25
C ASN A 34 2.32 2.86 -10.75
N GLU A 35 2.63 1.86 -11.56
CA GLU A 35 2.55 0.45 -11.16
C GLU A 35 3.50 0.12 -10.00
N LEU A 36 4.73 0.63 -10.03
CA LEU A 36 5.69 0.46 -8.94
C LEU A 36 5.21 1.10 -7.64
N ARG A 37 4.59 2.26 -7.70
CA ARG A 37 4.02 2.93 -6.52
C ARG A 37 2.87 2.10 -5.94
N ILE A 38 1.92 1.66 -6.76
CA ILE A 38 0.80 0.81 -6.34
C ILE A 38 1.31 -0.50 -5.72
N SER A 39 2.33 -1.12 -6.28
CA SER A 39 2.92 -2.35 -5.75
C SER A 39 3.52 -2.13 -4.34
N ARG A 40 4.22 -1.03 -4.12
CA ARG A 40 4.74 -0.67 -2.80
C ARG A 40 3.63 -0.43 -1.77
N ASP A 41 2.58 0.28 -2.15
CA ASP A 41 1.46 0.57 -1.27
C ASP A 41 0.69 -0.69 -0.90
N ARG A 42 0.57 -1.64 -1.81
CA ARG A 42 0.01 -2.97 -1.52
C ARG A 42 0.84 -3.74 -0.50
N SER A 43 2.15 -3.77 -0.65
CA SER A 43 3.04 -4.44 0.31
C SER A 43 2.90 -3.84 1.71
N LYS A 44 2.93 -2.52 1.83
CA LYS A 44 2.71 -1.82 3.10
C LYS A 44 1.34 -2.13 3.71
N SER A 45 0.31 -2.18 2.87
CA SER A 45 -1.06 -2.50 3.28
C SER A 45 -1.18 -3.90 3.88
N VAL A 46 -0.50 -4.88 3.29
CA VAL A 46 -0.47 -6.25 3.81
C VAL A 46 0.21 -6.30 5.18
N ILE A 47 1.32 -5.61 5.37
CA ILE A 47 2.01 -5.55 6.65
C ILE A 47 1.14 -4.90 7.73
N ALA A 48 0.49 -3.77 7.41
CA ALA A 48 -0.43 -3.09 8.34
C ALA A 48 -1.64 -3.99 8.69
N TYR A 49 -2.14 -4.77 7.73
CA TYR A 49 -3.21 -5.74 7.96
C TYR A 49 -2.79 -6.84 8.95
N TYR A 50 -1.62 -7.46 8.74
CA TYR A 50 -1.10 -8.48 9.66
C TYR A 50 -0.82 -7.91 11.06
N ALA A 51 -0.41 -6.65 11.17
CA ALA A 51 -0.30 -5.99 12.46
C ALA A 51 -1.66 -5.90 13.18
N ALA A 52 -2.72 -5.51 12.47
CA ALA A 52 -4.07 -5.48 13.01
C ALA A 52 -4.56 -6.88 13.41
N GLU A 53 -4.30 -7.89 12.60
CA GLU A 53 -4.66 -9.29 12.88
C GLU A 53 -3.97 -9.80 14.14
N SER A 54 -2.69 -9.53 14.32
CA SER A 54 -1.95 -9.88 15.54
C SER A 54 -2.58 -9.29 16.81
N GLY A 55 -3.10 -8.07 16.73
CA GLY A 55 -3.83 -7.44 17.83
C GLY A 55 -5.14 -8.17 18.17
N VAL A 56 -5.93 -8.52 17.15
CA VAL A 56 -7.17 -9.29 17.34
C VAL A 56 -6.89 -10.66 17.96
N GLU A 57 -5.90 -11.39 17.43
CA GLU A 57 -5.51 -12.71 17.95
C GLU A 57 -5.05 -12.63 19.40
N CYS A 58 -4.23 -11.65 19.75
CA CYS A 58 -3.82 -11.44 21.13
C CYS A 58 -5.04 -11.25 22.04
N GLN A 59 -5.98 -10.40 21.67
CA GLN A 59 -7.17 -10.12 22.47
C GLN A 59 -8.08 -11.35 22.58
N MET A 60 -8.29 -12.09 21.52
CA MET A 60 -9.07 -13.32 21.54
C MET A 60 -8.43 -14.37 22.45
N TYR A 61 -7.12 -14.48 22.44
CA TYR A 61 -6.39 -15.39 23.34
C TYR A 61 -6.52 -14.92 24.80
N SER A 62 -6.40 -13.63 25.06
CA SER A 62 -6.61 -13.02 26.38
C SER A 62 -8.00 -13.33 26.91
N ASP A 63 -9.03 -13.18 26.11
CA ASP A 63 -10.41 -13.42 26.50
C ASP A 63 -10.69 -14.89 26.85
N ARG A 64 -9.99 -15.82 26.22
CA ARG A 64 -10.13 -17.25 26.51
C ARG A 64 -9.36 -17.71 27.76
N THR A 65 -8.20 -17.10 28.00
CA THR A 65 -7.28 -17.55 29.07
C THR A 65 -7.33 -16.71 30.32
N LEU A 66 -7.83 -15.46 30.24
CA LEU A 66 -7.89 -14.47 31.33
C LEU A 66 -6.52 -14.18 31.98
N LYS A 67 -5.42 -14.53 31.32
CA LYS A 67 -4.05 -14.47 31.89
C LYS A 67 -3.14 -13.45 31.25
N ILE A 68 -3.50 -12.92 30.09
CA ILE A 68 -2.63 -12.05 29.30
C ILE A 68 -3.37 -10.75 29.01
N THR A 69 -2.70 -9.64 29.21
CA THR A 69 -3.15 -8.33 28.76
C THR A 69 -2.45 -8.00 27.45
N CYS A 70 -3.22 -7.59 26.45
CA CYS A 70 -2.70 -7.18 25.15
C CYS A 70 -2.55 -5.65 25.14
N PRO A 71 -1.34 -5.13 25.38
CA PRO A 71 -1.11 -3.69 25.30
C PRO A 71 -1.08 -3.23 23.84
N ASN A 72 -1.39 -1.97 23.63
CA ASN A 72 -1.08 -1.32 22.37
C ASN A 72 0.45 -1.32 22.19
N THR A 73 0.96 -1.97 21.19
CA THR A 73 2.41 -2.19 21.06
C THR A 73 2.85 -2.19 19.60
N CYS A 74 4.17 -2.08 19.45
CA CYS A 74 4.84 -2.25 18.18
C CYS A 74 5.54 -3.60 18.12
N LEU A 75 5.45 -4.26 16.99
CA LEU A 75 5.94 -5.63 16.77
C LEU A 75 7.42 -5.68 16.38
N ASP A 76 8.02 -4.53 16.05
CA ASP A 76 9.38 -4.40 15.53
C ASP A 76 10.24 -3.40 16.32
N PRO A 77 10.41 -3.55 17.65
CA PRO A 77 11.33 -2.68 18.39
C PRO A 77 12.79 -2.94 17.97
N PRO A 78 13.66 -1.93 17.83
CA PRO A 78 13.41 -0.52 18.18
C PRO A 78 12.83 0.35 17.05
N ALA A 79 12.58 -0.20 15.85
CA ALA A 79 12.15 0.58 14.69
C ALA A 79 10.75 1.20 14.86
N ASN A 80 9.85 0.50 15.59
CA ASN A 80 8.48 0.94 15.87
C ASN A 80 7.68 1.34 14.61
N LEU A 81 7.93 0.65 13.49
CA LEU A 81 7.28 0.90 12.22
C LEU A 81 5.99 0.09 12.05
N ILE A 82 5.92 -1.07 12.72
CA ILE A 82 4.78 -1.99 12.66
C ILE A 82 4.11 -1.98 14.02
N CYS A 83 2.98 -1.32 14.15
CA CYS A 83 2.27 -1.18 15.43
C CYS A 83 0.80 -1.56 15.29
N TYR A 84 0.19 -1.98 16.40
CA TYR A 84 -1.25 -2.13 16.49
C TYR A 84 -1.83 -1.44 17.72
N GLN A 85 -3.07 -1.01 17.60
CA GLN A 85 -3.86 -0.41 18.68
C GLN A 85 -5.18 -1.17 18.80
N LEU A 86 -5.54 -1.54 20.02
CA LEU A 86 -6.76 -2.27 20.33
C LEU A 86 -7.79 -1.37 20.99
N ASN A 87 -9.00 -1.44 20.50
CA ASN A 87 -10.20 -0.87 21.10
C ASN A 87 -11.20 -2.01 21.33
N VAL A 88 -11.45 -2.32 22.59
CA VAL A 88 -12.40 -3.36 22.98
C VAL A 88 -13.61 -2.72 23.58
N SER A 89 -14.80 -3.05 23.11
CA SER A 89 -16.08 -2.53 23.58
C SER A 89 -17.11 -3.64 23.75
N GLY A 90 -18.08 -3.41 24.63
CA GLY A 90 -19.15 -4.36 24.90
C GLY A 90 -18.77 -5.44 25.92
N THR A 91 -19.78 -6.23 26.28
CA THR A 91 -19.67 -7.41 27.15
C THR A 91 -20.28 -8.61 26.44
N SER A 92 -19.80 -9.82 26.77
CA SER A 92 -20.39 -11.05 26.20
C SER A 92 -21.92 -11.09 26.43
N PRO A 93 -22.72 -11.41 25.42
CA PRO A 93 -22.40 -12.00 24.11
C PRO A 93 -22.17 -10.99 22.97
N ASN A 94 -22.19 -9.69 23.19
CA ASN A 94 -22.06 -8.66 22.17
C ASN A 94 -20.75 -7.88 22.37
N ARG A 95 -19.62 -8.58 22.31
CA ARG A 95 -18.30 -7.97 22.43
C ARG A 95 -17.74 -7.63 21.05
N SER A 96 -17.23 -6.42 20.89
CA SER A 96 -16.56 -5.98 19.67
C SER A 96 -15.09 -5.66 19.97
N ILE A 97 -14.21 -6.22 19.16
CA ILE A 97 -12.78 -5.94 19.16
C ILE A 97 -12.47 -5.25 17.85
N LYS A 98 -11.93 -4.04 17.93
CA LYS A 98 -11.40 -3.30 16.81
C LYS A 98 -9.89 -3.15 16.97
N SER A 99 -9.13 -3.74 16.06
CA SER A 99 -7.68 -3.60 16.00
C SER A 99 -7.28 -2.74 14.82
N ILE A 100 -6.45 -1.76 15.07
CA ILE A 100 -5.93 -0.82 14.07
C ILE A 100 -4.44 -1.10 13.94
N GLY A 101 -4.04 -1.70 12.83
CA GLY A 101 -2.64 -1.92 12.48
C GLY A 101 -2.09 -0.77 11.63
N SER A 102 -0.87 -0.38 11.90
CA SER A 102 -0.16 0.66 11.16
C SER A 102 1.22 0.19 10.73
N TYR A 103 1.59 0.57 9.52
CA TYR A 103 2.94 0.41 8.99
C TYR A 103 3.32 1.63 8.18
N GLN A 104 4.29 2.38 8.67
CA GLN A 104 4.68 3.67 8.11
C GLN A 104 3.49 4.62 7.97
N ASP A 105 3.09 4.94 6.74
CA ASP A 105 2.00 5.85 6.38
C ASP A 105 0.67 5.13 6.08
N VAL A 106 0.63 3.79 6.18
CA VAL A 106 -0.56 2.99 5.89
C VAL A 106 -1.20 2.45 7.16
N ILE A 107 -2.52 2.59 7.25
CA ILE A 107 -3.33 2.13 8.37
C ILE A 107 -4.39 1.16 7.85
N ARG A 108 -4.58 0.04 8.58
CA ARG A 108 -5.65 -0.94 8.35
C ARG A 108 -6.35 -1.27 9.65
N ALA A 109 -7.64 -1.46 9.59
CA ALA A 109 -8.44 -1.84 10.75
C ALA A 109 -9.19 -3.13 10.49
N ILE A 110 -9.25 -3.97 11.52
CA ILE A 110 -10.07 -5.19 11.56
C ILE A 110 -11.04 -5.04 12.73
N GLU A 111 -12.29 -5.34 12.50
CA GLU A 111 -13.32 -5.35 13.54
C GLU A 111 -13.96 -6.73 13.58
N LEU A 112 -14.02 -7.31 14.77
CA LEU A 112 -14.62 -8.61 15.04
C LEU A 112 -15.66 -8.45 16.13
N THR A 113 -16.84 -9.02 15.91
CA THR A 113 -17.92 -9.04 16.90
C THR A 113 -18.29 -10.49 17.21
N TYR A 114 -18.38 -10.87 18.48
CA TYR A 114 -18.73 -12.22 18.95
C TYR A 114 -19.41 -12.21 20.30
#